data_5265a618b71c8fa7d5d1bb32fd080347
#
_entry.id   5265a618b71c8fa7d5d1bb32fd080347
#
_cell.length_a   1.000
_cell.length_b   1.000
_cell.length_c   1.000
_cell.angle_alpha   90.00
_cell.angle_beta   90.00
_cell.angle_gamma   90.00
#
_symmetry.space_group_name_H-M   'P 1'
#
loop_
_entity.id
_entity.type
_entity.pdbx_description
1 polymer ?
#
loop_
_entity_poly.entity_id
_entity_poly.type
_entity_poly.pdbx_seq_one_letter_code
_entity_poly.pdbx_strand_id
1 'polypeptide(L)'
;SRITYIGRTEVKGGDVSFDWTGTYLKVRFQGNALSFKVSDTKKNYYNVWLDGSMDQAPDKVVAVHGTDTTIVLFSAGELKARFGKDRKAAKAPHQVILQKRTEGEQGITTISEFITDGDFLQADAPKERIIEYVGDSYTCGYGTESPNTERFRPETENQNLTYACAVERYFNADQIVVAHSGMGIVRNYNSKFTDYCMPERYLQTFDSDKDVKWDAKS
;
A
#
# COMPACT_ATOMS: atom_id res chain seq x y z
N SER A 1 14.90 4.68 9.51
CA SER A 1 13.97 5.45 8.64
C SER A 1 13.00 6.25 9.51
N ARG A 2 12.60 7.44 9.07
CA ARG A 2 11.50 8.21 9.70
C ARG A 2 10.13 7.79 9.16
N ILE A 3 10.13 6.96 8.13
CA ILE A 3 8.94 6.42 7.50
C ILE A 3 8.68 5.03 8.08
N THR A 4 7.44 4.74 8.38
CA THR A 4 7.00 3.43 8.87
C THR A 4 6.35 2.68 7.72
N TYR A 5 6.86 1.49 7.42
CA TYR A 5 6.31 0.56 6.44
C TYR A 5 5.64 -0.61 7.15
N ILE A 6 4.50 -1.04 6.68
CA ILE A 6 3.75 -2.21 7.17
C ILE A 6 3.41 -3.09 5.98
N GLY A 7 3.91 -4.32 6.00
CA GLY A 7 3.87 -5.28 4.91
C GLY A 7 5.26 -5.83 4.59
N ARG A 8 5.35 -6.74 3.63
CA ARG A 8 6.62 -7.30 3.18
C ARG A 8 7.31 -6.31 2.24
N THR A 9 8.52 -5.90 2.58
CA THR A 9 9.32 -4.94 1.80
C THR A 9 10.75 -5.42 1.66
N GLU A 10 11.42 -5.00 0.60
CA GLU A 10 12.87 -5.12 0.43
C GLU A 10 13.50 -3.73 0.48
N VAL A 11 14.58 -3.60 1.23
CA VAL A 11 15.36 -2.35 1.27
C VAL A 11 16.71 -2.57 0.59
N LYS A 12 16.97 -1.84 -0.48
CA LYS A 12 18.21 -1.96 -1.24
C LYS A 12 18.73 -0.59 -1.65
N GLY A 13 19.94 -0.26 -1.21
CA GLY A 13 20.57 1.04 -1.53
C GLY A 13 19.83 2.27 -0.98
N GLY A 14 18.90 2.08 -0.06
CA GLY A 14 18.04 3.14 0.47
C GLY A 14 16.63 3.15 -0.12
N ASP A 15 16.44 2.54 -1.27
CA ASP A 15 15.14 2.35 -1.91
C ASP A 15 14.33 1.26 -1.20
N VAL A 16 13.01 1.41 -1.17
CA VAL A 16 12.09 0.44 -0.58
C VAL A 16 11.15 -0.09 -1.64
N SER A 17 11.20 -1.40 -1.88
CA SER A 17 10.39 -2.09 -2.89
C SER A 17 9.37 -3.02 -2.24
N PHE A 18 8.18 -3.11 -2.82
CA PHE A 18 7.10 -4.00 -2.39
C PHE A 18 6.07 -4.19 -3.50
N ASP A 19 5.32 -5.29 -3.44
CA ASP A 19 4.21 -5.53 -4.37
C ASP A 19 2.96 -6.15 -3.75
N TRP A 20 3.06 -6.79 -2.58
CA TRP A 20 1.90 -7.36 -1.92
C TRP A 20 0.79 -6.32 -1.69
N THR A 21 -0.45 -6.72 -1.99
CA THR A 21 -1.63 -5.90 -1.76
C THR A 21 -1.75 -5.51 -0.28
N GLY A 22 -2.36 -4.38 0.01
CA GLY A 22 -2.55 -3.92 1.38
C GLY A 22 -1.30 -3.43 2.09
N THR A 23 -0.11 -3.58 1.50
CA THR A 23 1.11 -2.95 2.03
C THR A 23 0.91 -1.44 2.13
N TYR A 24 1.23 -0.86 3.27
CA TYR A 24 1.05 0.57 3.48
C TYR A 24 2.22 1.20 4.25
N LEU A 25 2.30 2.51 4.15
CA LEU A 25 3.32 3.29 4.83
C LEU A 25 2.74 4.57 5.43
N LYS A 26 3.43 5.07 6.45
CA LYS A 26 3.12 6.32 7.14
C LYS A 26 4.31 7.27 6.97
N VAL A 27 4.02 8.47 6.51
CA VAL A 27 5.00 9.57 6.37
C VAL A 27 4.52 10.75 7.15
N ARG A 28 5.34 11.27 8.07
CA ARG A 28 5.03 12.47 8.83
C ARG A 28 5.94 13.60 8.43
N PHE A 29 5.36 14.75 8.10
CA PHE A 29 6.08 15.91 7.62
C PHE A 29 5.50 17.21 8.17
N GLN A 30 6.30 18.26 8.16
CA GLN A 30 5.89 19.63 8.45
C GLN A 30 6.37 20.50 7.32
N GLY A 31 5.48 20.83 6.39
CA GLY A 31 5.77 21.54 5.15
C GLY A 31 4.48 21.92 4.42
N ASN A 32 4.61 22.59 3.28
CA ASN A 32 3.46 23.02 2.49
C ASN A 32 3.11 22.07 1.33
N ALA A 33 3.93 21.04 1.09
CA ALA A 33 3.69 20.06 0.04
C ALA A 33 4.35 18.72 0.40
N LEU A 34 3.82 17.63 -0.15
CA LEU A 34 4.42 16.31 -0.08
C LEU A 34 4.34 15.63 -1.45
N SER A 35 5.49 15.16 -1.92
CA SER A 35 5.63 14.34 -3.12
C SER A 35 6.49 13.12 -2.81
N PHE A 36 6.50 12.14 -3.71
CA PHE A 36 7.45 11.02 -3.64
C PHE A 36 7.98 10.66 -5.02
N LYS A 37 9.22 10.22 -5.06
CA LYS A 37 9.88 9.68 -6.24
C LYS A 37 9.75 8.17 -6.24
N VAL A 38 9.22 7.64 -7.32
CA VAL A 38 8.80 6.24 -7.39
C VAL A 38 8.98 5.66 -8.78
N SER A 39 9.29 4.39 -8.83
CA SER A 39 9.26 3.55 -10.03
C SER A 39 8.24 2.44 -9.82
N ASP A 40 7.60 2.00 -10.91
CA ASP A 40 6.72 0.84 -10.90
C ASP A 40 6.93 0.01 -12.15
N THR A 41 7.01 -1.31 -12.00
CA THR A 41 7.26 -2.21 -13.13
C THR A 41 6.07 -2.34 -14.09
N LYS A 42 4.87 -1.97 -13.61
CA LYS A 42 3.62 -1.92 -14.41
C LYS A 42 2.80 -0.69 -14.03
N LYS A 43 1.63 -0.90 -13.37
CA LYS A 43 0.76 0.18 -12.91
C LYS A 43 -0.01 -0.27 -11.67
N ASN A 44 0.18 0.44 -10.59
CA ASN A 44 -0.50 0.21 -9.32
C ASN A 44 -1.36 1.40 -8.91
N TYR A 45 -2.28 1.19 -7.98
CA TYR A 45 -3.14 2.22 -7.40
C TYR A 45 -3.00 2.24 -5.89
N TYR A 46 -3.09 3.45 -5.32
CA TYR A 46 -2.90 3.70 -3.89
C TYR A 46 -4.02 4.55 -3.32
N ASN A 47 -4.56 4.13 -2.19
CA ASN A 47 -5.35 5.00 -1.33
C ASN A 47 -4.41 5.94 -0.56
N VAL A 48 -4.83 7.21 -0.42
CA VAL A 48 -4.05 8.24 0.28
C VAL A 48 -4.93 8.95 1.29
N TRP A 49 -4.50 9.02 2.54
CA TRP A 49 -5.15 9.77 3.62
C TRP A 49 -4.19 10.81 4.19
N LEU A 50 -4.68 12.02 4.44
CA LEU A 50 -3.98 13.09 5.12
C LEU A 50 -4.63 13.37 6.47
N ASP A 51 -3.91 13.13 7.56
CA ASP A 51 -4.38 13.27 8.94
C ASP A 51 -5.67 12.47 9.23
N GLY A 52 -5.95 11.49 8.40
CA GLY A 52 -7.08 10.60 8.50
C GLY A 52 -6.64 9.18 8.87
N SER A 53 -7.61 8.27 8.93
CA SER A 53 -7.38 6.86 9.15
C SER A 53 -8.01 6.01 8.05
N MET A 54 -7.52 4.78 7.89
CA MET A 54 -7.93 3.87 6.82
C MET A 54 -9.38 3.34 6.96
N ASP A 55 -10.07 3.63 8.06
CA ASP A 55 -11.51 3.36 8.26
C ASP A 55 -12.42 4.40 7.59
N GLN A 56 -11.85 5.49 7.14
CA GLN A 56 -12.53 6.54 6.38
C GLN A 56 -12.28 6.37 4.87
N ALA A 57 -13.10 7.02 4.06
CA ALA A 57 -12.81 7.14 2.64
C ALA A 57 -11.45 7.84 2.43
N PRO A 58 -10.62 7.39 1.48
CA PRO A 58 -9.37 8.07 1.20
C PRO A 58 -9.61 9.48 0.65
N ASP A 59 -8.71 10.41 0.98
CA ASP A 59 -8.73 11.76 0.42
C ASP A 59 -8.57 11.74 -1.11
N LYS A 60 -7.78 10.80 -1.61
CA LYS A 60 -7.61 10.55 -3.04
C LYS A 60 -7.06 9.15 -3.33
N VAL A 61 -7.17 8.75 -4.59
CA VAL A 61 -6.48 7.60 -5.16
C VAL A 61 -5.43 8.11 -6.13
N VAL A 62 -4.22 7.60 -6.03
CA VAL A 62 -3.14 7.90 -6.97
C VAL A 62 -2.74 6.67 -7.77
N ALA A 63 -2.48 6.85 -9.06
CA ALA A 63 -1.90 5.84 -9.92
C ALA A 63 -0.38 5.99 -9.92
N VAL A 64 0.33 4.88 -9.80
CA VAL A 64 1.80 4.82 -9.86
C VAL A 64 2.20 3.96 -11.05
N HIS A 65 3.01 4.50 -11.92
CA HIS A 65 3.54 3.82 -13.11
C HIS A 65 4.81 4.50 -13.62
N GLY A 66 5.59 3.79 -14.42
CA GLY A 66 6.81 4.31 -15.05
C GLY A 66 8.03 4.28 -14.12
N THR A 67 9.13 4.82 -14.60
CA THR A 67 10.42 4.84 -13.90
C THR A 67 10.78 6.24 -13.49
N ASP A 68 11.31 6.41 -12.27
CA ASP A 68 11.76 7.71 -11.73
C ASP A 68 10.70 8.81 -11.80
N THR A 69 9.44 8.45 -11.61
CA THR A 69 8.32 9.39 -11.66
C THR A 69 8.18 10.11 -10.32
N THR A 70 8.02 11.43 -10.34
CA THR A 70 7.67 12.20 -9.15
C THR A 70 6.16 12.41 -9.11
N ILE A 71 5.51 11.92 -8.07
CA ILE A 71 4.06 12.04 -7.86
C ILE A 71 3.79 12.99 -6.70
N VAL A 72 2.97 14.00 -6.94
CA VAL A 72 2.51 14.94 -5.90
C VAL A 72 1.39 14.29 -5.12
N LEU A 73 1.63 13.97 -3.85
CA LEU A 73 0.60 13.48 -2.93
C LEU A 73 -0.29 14.63 -2.48
N PHE A 74 0.31 15.72 -2.01
CA PHE A 74 -0.41 16.94 -1.65
C PHE A 74 0.40 18.17 -2.09
N SER A 75 -0.21 19.00 -2.92
CA SER A 75 0.34 20.28 -3.34
C SER A 75 0.13 21.36 -2.28
N ALA A 76 0.91 22.42 -2.36
CA ALA A 76 0.75 23.60 -1.50
C ALA A 76 -0.65 24.22 -1.60
N GLY A 77 -1.26 24.19 -2.80
CA GLY A 77 -2.62 24.65 -3.02
C GLY A 77 -3.66 23.82 -2.26
N GLU A 78 -3.54 22.49 -2.28
CA GLU A 78 -4.44 21.56 -1.57
C GLU A 78 -4.32 21.73 -0.06
N LEU A 79 -3.10 21.78 0.49
CA LEU A 79 -2.88 21.98 1.93
C LEU A 79 -3.38 23.36 2.38
N LYS A 80 -3.12 24.39 1.60
CA LYS A 80 -3.66 25.71 1.88
C LYS A 80 -5.20 25.75 1.83
N ALA A 81 -5.82 25.08 0.89
CA ALA A 81 -7.28 25.00 0.80
C ALA A 81 -7.87 24.28 2.02
N ARG A 82 -7.23 23.19 2.48
CA ARG A 82 -7.68 22.38 3.61
C ARG A 82 -7.45 23.06 4.96
N PHE A 83 -6.28 23.65 5.18
CA PHE A 83 -5.84 24.14 6.49
C PHE A 83 -5.63 25.67 6.55
N GLY A 84 -5.63 26.38 5.43
CA GLY A 84 -5.20 27.78 5.36
C GLY A 84 -6.04 28.78 6.14
N LYS A 85 -7.25 28.39 6.57
CA LYS A 85 -8.10 29.19 7.47
C LYS A 85 -7.66 29.07 8.94
N ASP A 86 -6.97 28.00 9.30
CA ASP A 86 -6.40 27.76 10.63
C ASP A 86 -4.87 27.81 10.55
N ARG A 87 -4.29 28.95 10.95
CA ARG A 87 -2.84 29.13 10.94
C ARG A 87 -2.07 28.16 11.80
N LYS A 88 -2.70 27.59 12.86
CA LYS A 88 -2.08 26.62 13.73
C LYS A 88 -2.06 25.25 13.04
N ALA A 89 -3.19 24.84 12.46
CA ALA A 89 -3.29 23.62 11.68
C ALA A 89 -2.35 23.66 10.47
N ALA A 90 -2.31 24.75 9.71
CA ALA A 90 -1.44 24.89 8.55
C ALA A 90 0.08 24.80 8.85
N LYS A 91 0.48 24.96 10.12
CA LYS A 91 1.87 24.86 10.57
C LYS A 91 2.14 23.60 11.40
N ALA A 92 1.11 22.83 11.69
CA ALA A 92 1.25 21.58 12.42
C ALA A 92 1.93 20.52 11.55
N PRO A 93 2.58 19.51 12.17
CA PRO A 93 2.96 18.33 11.45
C PRO A 93 1.73 17.58 10.92
N HIS A 94 1.82 17.10 9.70
CA HIS A 94 0.82 16.28 9.02
C HIS A 94 1.33 14.86 8.86
N GLN A 95 0.43 13.88 8.85
CA GLN A 95 0.74 12.50 8.53
C GLN A 95 -0.03 12.04 7.31
N VAL A 96 0.67 11.46 6.35
CA VAL A 96 0.07 10.77 5.19
C VAL A 96 0.19 9.27 5.39
N ILE A 97 -0.91 8.57 5.12
CA ILE A 97 -0.95 7.12 4.94
C ILE A 97 -1.11 6.86 3.44
N LEU A 98 -0.26 5.99 2.89
CA LEU A 98 -0.29 5.54 1.51
C LEU A 98 -0.42 4.02 1.50
N GLN A 99 -1.54 3.47 1.02
CA GLN A 99 -1.82 2.04 0.99
C GLN A 99 -1.98 1.52 -0.43
N LYS A 100 -1.25 0.48 -0.77
CA LYS A 100 -1.38 -0.23 -2.04
C LYS A 100 -2.74 -0.94 -2.11
N ARG A 101 -3.54 -0.64 -3.13
CA ARG A 101 -4.87 -1.20 -3.35
C ARG A 101 -4.83 -2.52 -4.10
N THR A 102 -3.89 -2.62 -5.04
CA THR A 102 -3.80 -3.64 -6.08
C THR A 102 -2.89 -4.79 -5.67
N GLU A 103 -3.15 -5.98 -6.19
CA GLU A 103 -2.33 -7.16 -5.96
C GLU A 103 -0.98 -7.12 -6.70
N GLY A 104 -0.06 -8.03 -6.37
CA GLY A 104 1.32 -8.02 -6.83
C GLY A 104 1.48 -8.24 -8.33
N GLU A 105 0.53 -8.93 -8.98
CA GLU A 105 0.58 -9.11 -10.44
C GLU A 105 0.50 -7.78 -11.21
N GLN A 106 0.07 -6.68 -10.54
CA GLN A 106 0.03 -5.33 -11.13
C GLN A 106 1.38 -4.62 -11.08
N GLY A 107 2.42 -5.24 -10.53
CA GLY A 107 3.81 -4.77 -10.56
C GLY A 107 4.41 -4.49 -9.19
N ILE A 108 5.76 -4.37 -9.20
CA ILE A 108 6.57 -3.99 -8.04
C ILE A 108 6.71 -2.47 -8.04
N THR A 109 6.36 -1.86 -6.92
CA THR A 109 6.60 -0.45 -6.66
C THR A 109 7.88 -0.28 -5.87
N THR A 110 8.75 0.63 -6.30
CA THR A 110 9.99 1.02 -5.62
C THR A 110 9.95 2.50 -5.30
N ILE A 111 9.98 2.85 -4.02
CA ILE A 111 10.03 4.24 -3.55
C ILE A 111 11.49 4.58 -3.22
N SER A 112 12.02 5.61 -3.88
CA SER A 112 13.40 6.08 -3.68
C SER A 112 13.47 7.28 -2.75
N GLU A 113 12.48 8.18 -2.76
CA GLU A 113 12.52 9.40 -1.98
C GLU A 113 11.13 9.95 -1.67
N PHE A 114 10.96 10.56 -0.50
CA PHE A 114 9.89 11.51 -0.21
C PHE A 114 10.43 12.92 -0.23
N ILE A 115 9.65 13.88 -0.74
CA ILE A 115 10.07 15.25 -0.98
C ILE A 115 9.06 16.19 -0.32
N THR A 116 9.53 17.10 0.53
CA THR A 116 8.77 18.20 1.12
C THR A 116 9.62 19.46 1.13
N ASP A 117 8.98 20.61 1.18
CA ASP A 117 9.64 21.92 1.35
C ASP A 117 9.93 22.26 2.83
N GLY A 118 9.72 21.31 3.73
CA GLY A 118 9.95 21.43 5.15
C GLY A 118 10.71 20.22 5.73
N ASP A 119 10.33 19.79 6.93
CA ASP A 119 11.00 18.71 7.66
C ASP A 119 10.20 17.41 7.66
N PHE A 120 10.90 16.27 7.57
CA PHE A 120 10.34 14.96 7.91
C PHE A 120 10.49 14.69 9.39
N LEU A 121 9.41 14.25 10.00
CA LEU A 121 9.35 13.85 11.40
C LEU A 121 9.21 12.33 11.52
N GLN A 122 9.37 11.80 12.72
CA GLN A 122 9.12 10.39 12.97
C GLN A 122 7.63 10.10 12.76
N ALA A 123 7.31 9.21 11.82
CA ALA A 123 5.94 8.72 11.63
C ALA A 123 5.51 7.84 12.82
N ASP A 124 4.19 7.66 12.97
CA ASP A 124 3.65 6.77 13.98
C ASP A 124 4.20 5.35 13.81
N ALA A 125 4.61 4.74 14.90
CA ALA A 125 5.09 3.37 14.92
C ALA A 125 4.01 2.38 14.45
N PRO A 126 4.39 1.16 14.04
CA PRO A 126 3.44 0.08 13.87
C PRO A 126 2.63 -0.14 15.15
N LYS A 127 1.41 -0.63 15.00
CA LYS A 127 0.59 -1.05 16.13
C LYS A 127 1.24 -2.23 16.84
N GLU A 128 0.93 -2.42 18.10
CA GLU A 128 1.44 -3.52 18.90
C GLU A 128 1.01 -4.91 18.37
N ARG A 129 -0.18 -4.96 17.76
CA ARG A 129 -0.72 -6.18 17.17
C ARG A 129 -0.61 -6.12 15.65
N ILE A 130 -0.14 -7.21 15.05
CA ILE A 130 -0.12 -7.43 13.61
C ILE A 130 -0.90 -8.71 13.31
N ILE A 131 -1.77 -8.68 12.30
CA ILE A 131 -2.52 -9.84 11.81
C ILE A 131 -2.06 -10.13 10.39
N GLU A 132 -1.60 -11.34 10.13
CA GLU A 132 -1.26 -11.78 8.78
C GLU A 132 -2.45 -12.49 8.14
N TYR A 133 -2.77 -12.09 6.91
CA TYR A 133 -3.84 -12.65 6.10
C TYR A 133 -3.23 -13.34 4.88
N VAL A 134 -3.53 -14.63 4.74
CA VAL A 134 -3.12 -15.42 3.58
C VAL A 134 -4.37 -15.79 2.79
N GLY A 135 -4.42 -15.44 1.50
CA GLY A 135 -5.66 -15.63 0.75
C GLY A 135 -5.55 -15.44 -0.77
N ASP A 136 -6.69 -15.26 -1.37
CA ASP A 136 -6.90 -15.15 -2.80
C ASP A 136 -7.52 -13.78 -3.17
N SER A 137 -8.29 -13.74 -4.27
CA SER A 137 -8.93 -12.54 -4.78
C SER A 137 -9.84 -11.81 -3.78
N TYR A 138 -10.51 -12.55 -2.89
CA TYR A 138 -11.32 -11.94 -1.83
C TYR A 138 -10.48 -11.14 -0.84
N THR A 139 -9.27 -11.60 -0.59
CA THR A 139 -8.32 -10.91 0.29
C THR A 139 -7.59 -9.76 -0.42
N CYS A 140 -7.36 -9.88 -1.74
CA CYS A 140 -6.83 -8.81 -2.57
C CYS A 140 -7.81 -7.63 -2.72
N GLY A 141 -9.11 -7.87 -2.64
CA GLY A 141 -10.12 -6.87 -2.93
C GLY A 141 -10.45 -6.76 -4.41
N TYR A 142 -10.34 -7.88 -5.14
CA TYR A 142 -10.60 -7.98 -6.57
C TYR A 142 -12.00 -7.49 -6.93
N GLY A 143 -12.07 -6.36 -7.64
CA GLY A 143 -13.32 -5.78 -8.12
C GLY A 143 -14.27 -5.25 -7.04
N THR A 144 -13.79 -4.95 -5.82
CA THR A 144 -14.64 -4.43 -4.72
C THR A 144 -15.33 -3.11 -5.06
N GLU A 145 -14.79 -2.31 -5.96
CA GLU A 145 -15.40 -1.07 -6.46
C GLU A 145 -15.96 -1.22 -7.88
N SER A 146 -16.00 -2.44 -8.44
CA SER A 146 -16.51 -2.67 -9.80
C SER A 146 -18.03 -2.77 -9.80
N PRO A 147 -18.73 -2.13 -10.75
CA PRO A 147 -20.12 -2.44 -11.02
C PRO A 147 -20.30 -3.92 -11.40
N ASN A 148 -21.35 -4.57 -10.93
CA ASN A 148 -21.61 -6.00 -11.10
C ASN A 148 -21.62 -6.50 -12.56
N THR A 149 -21.69 -5.60 -13.53
CA THR A 149 -21.77 -5.90 -14.97
C THR A 149 -20.46 -5.70 -15.73
N GLU A 150 -19.42 -5.22 -15.07
CA GLU A 150 -18.15 -4.91 -15.72
C GLU A 150 -17.10 -6.01 -15.47
N ARG A 151 -16.18 -6.14 -16.44
CA ARG A 151 -14.97 -6.96 -16.26
C ARG A 151 -14.05 -6.31 -15.26
N PHE A 152 -13.26 -7.12 -14.55
CA PHE A 152 -12.22 -6.64 -13.66
C PHE A 152 -11.30 -5.62 -14.34
N ARG A 153 -10.99 -4.58 -13.59
CA ARG A 153 -9.98 -3.57 -13.91
C ARG A 153 -9.18 -3.27 -12.64
N PRO A 154 -7.84 -3.12 -12.72
CA PRO A 154 -7.01 -2.85 -11.54
C PRO A 154 -7.44 -1.60 -10.75
N GLU A 155 -7.99 -0.58 -11.42
CA GLU A 155 -8.50 0.62 -10.75
C GLU A 155 -9.71 0.37 -9.84
N THR A 156 -10.42 -0.74 -10.04
CA THR A 156 -11.58 -1.13 -9.21
C THR A 156 -11.21 -2.12 -8.10
N GLU A 157 -9.97 -2.52 -8.02
CA GLU A 157 -9.44 -3.32 -6.91
C GLU A 157 -9.15 -2.41 -5.72
N ASN A 158 -9.62 -2.81 -4.52
CA ASN A 158 -9.38 -2.04 -3.32
C ASN A 158 -9.31 -2.94 -2.09
N GLN A 159 -8.10 -3.30 -1.70
CA GLN A 159 -7.85 -4.16 -0.54
C GLN A 159 -8.41 -3.54 0.75
N ASN A 160 -8.46 -2.21 0.87
CA ASN A 160 -9.01 -1.54 2.06
C ASN A 160 -10.50 -1.84 2.32
N LEU A 161 -11.24 -2.31 1.33
CA LEU A 161 -12.66 -2.68 1.43
C LEU A 161 -12.87 -4.18 1.70
N THR A 162 -11.82 -4.94 1.99
CA THR A 162 -11.92 -6.37 2.27
C THR A 162 -12.25 -6.67 3.73
N TYR A 163 -12.61 -7.93 3.98
CA TYR A 163 -12.80 -8.45 5.33
C TYR A 163 -11.53 -8.32 6.20
N ALA A 164 -10.34 -8.43 5.60
CA ALA A 164 -9.08 -8.32 6.31
C ALA A 164 -8.95 -6.96 7.00
N CYS A 165 -9.24 -5.88 6.27
CA CYS A 165 -9.24 -4.54 6.84
C CYS A 165 -10.34 -4.31 7.88
N ALA A 166 -11.51 -4.93 7.73
CA ALA A 166 -12.56 -4.85 8.74
C ALA A 166 -12.13 -5.52 10.06
N VAL A 167 -11.47 -6.68 9.98
CA VAL A 167 -10.96 -7.42 11.14
C VAL A 167 -9.78 -6.67 11.80
N GLU A 168 -8.83 -6.15 11.02
CA GLU A 168 -7.71 -5.38 11.57
C GLU A 168 -8.17 -4.17 12.38
N ARG A 169 -9.18 -3.44 11.87
CA ARG A 169 -9.79 -2.29 12.55
C ARG A 169 -10.47 -2.71 13.85
N TYR A 170 -11.24 -3.79 13.82
CA TYR A 170 -11.92 -4.32 14.99
C TYR A 170 -10.95 -4.67 16.12
N PHE A 171 -9.79 -5.25 15.79
CA PHE A 171 -8.76 -5.62 16.76
C PHE A 171 -7.72 -4.53 17.03
N ASN A 172 -7.85 -3.35 16.43
CA ASN A 172 -6.85 -2.29 16.44
C ASN A 172 -5.45 -2.84 16.13
N ALA A 173 -5.34 -3.60 15.05
CA ALA A 173 -4.11 -4.23 14.57
C ALA A 173 -3.58 -3.53 13.34
N ASP A 174 -2.34 -3.78 12.96
CA ASP A 174 -1.83 -3.61 11.61
C ASP A 174 -1.97 -4.93 10.84
N GLN A 175 -1.87 -4.89 9.51
CA GLN A 175 -2.02 -6.09 8.68
C GLN A 175 -0.78 -6.34 7.83
N ILE A 176 -0.50 -7.63 7.61
CA ILE A 176 0.36 -8.12 6.53
C ILE A 176 -0.52 -8.98 5.64
N VAL A 177 -0.56 -8.70 4.34
CA VAL A 177 -1.40 -9.44 3.40
C VAL A 177 -0.52 -10.18 2.41
N VAL A 178 -0.70 -11.50 2.35
CA VAL A 178 -0.06 -12.40 1.41
C VAL A 178 -1.16 -13.07 0.59
N ALA A 179 -1.58 -12.41 -0.47
CA ALA A 179 -2.73 -12.83 -1.26
C ALA A 179 -2.50 -12.60 -2.76
N HIS A 180 -3.00 -13.53 -3.57
CA HIS A 180 -2.96 -13.44 -5.03
C HIS A 180 -4.23 -14.08 -5.61
N SER A 181 -4.86 -13.40 -6.56
CA SER A 181 -6.10 -13.86 -7.18
C SER A 181 -5.97 -15.24 -7.82
N GLY A 182 -6.93 -16.11 -7.53
CA GLY A 182 -6.95 -17.47 -8.06
C GLY A 182 -6.02 -18.46 -7.39
N MET A 183 -5.22 -18.05 -6.40
CA MET A 183 -4.30 -18.95 -5.70
C MET A 183 -5.02 -19.79 -4.64
N GLY A 184 -4.71 -21.08 -4.61
CA GLY A 184 -5.20 -22.03 -3.63
C GLY A 184 -4.07 -22.62 -2.78
N ILE A 185 -4.45 -23.31 -1.71
CA ILE A 185 -3.48 -24.01 -0.85
C ILE A 185 -2.96 -25.28 -1.53
N VAL A 186 -3.83 -26.02 -2.23
CA VAL A 186 -3.51 -27.30 -2.86
C VAL A 186 -3.56 -27.22 -4.38
N ARG A 187 -4.47 -26.39 -4.90
CA ARG A 187 -4.67 -26.20 -6.34
C ARG A 187 -5.22 -24.81 -6.61
N ASN A 188 -4.65 -24.16 -7.63
CA ASN A 188 -5.11 -22.86 -8.09
C ASN A 188 -6.40 -22.95 -8.89
N TYR A 189 -7.14 -21.84 -8.98
CA TYR A 189 -8.32 -21.73 -9.83
C TYR A 189 -7.99 -22.11 -11.27
N ASN A 190 -8.81 -22.99 -11.86
CA ASN A 190 -8.71 -23.43 -13.26
C ASN A 190 -7.33 -23.96 -13.69
N SER A 191 -6.56 -24.56 -12.78
CA SER A 191 -5.22 -25.07 -13.06
C SER A 191 -5.00 -26.52 -12.58
N LYS A 192 -3.79 -27.06 -12.82
CA LYS A 192 -3.40 -28.42 -12.44
C LYS A 192 -2.81 -28.46 -11.04
N PHE A 193 -2.80 -29.63 -10.40
CA PHE A 193 -2.21 -29.83 -9.07
C PHE A 193 -0.71 -29.52 -8.98
N THR A 194 -0.01 -29.52 -10.09
CA THR A 194 1.45 -29.27 -10.15
C THR A 194 1.82 -27.81 -10.26
N ASP A 195 0.82 -26.91 -10.27
CA ASP A 195 1.07 -25.50 -10.40
C ASP A 195 1.51 -24.90 -9.05
N TYR A 196 2.26 -23.82 -9.14
CA TYR A 196 2.77 -23.06 -8.01
C TYR A 196 1.61 -22.49 -7.17
N CYS A 197 1.44 -23.00 -5.95
CA CYS A 197 0.33 -22.67 -5.06
C CYS A 197 0.73 -21.67 -3.97
N MET A 198 -0.24 -21.25 -3.15
CA MET A 198 -0.02 -20.28 -2.09
C MET A 198 1.08 -20.65 -1.08
N PRO A 199 1.27 -21.94 -0.66
CA PRO A 199 2.34 -22.28 0.27
C PRO A 199 3.75 -21.94 -0.24
N GLU A 200 4.02 -22.12 -1.54
CA GLU A 200 5.30 -21.76 -2.14
C GLU A 200 5.41 -20.23 -2.31
N ARG A 201 4.31 -19.60 -2.64
CA ARG A 201 4.22 -18.15 -2.82
C ARG A 201 4.37 -17.40 -1.49
N TYR A 202 3.87 -17.99 -0.40
CA TYR A 202 4.02 -17.46 0.95
C TYR A 202 5.48 -17.22 1.36
N LEU A 203 6.41 -17.97 0.81
CA LEU A 203 7.85 -17.83 1.09
C LEU A 203 8.54 -16.70 0.32
N GLN A 204 7.80 -15.89 -0.43
CA GLN A 204 8.34 -14.81 -1.25
C GLN A 204 8.31 -13.44 -0.55
N THR A 205 9.29 -12.60 -0.87
CA THR A 205 9.26 -11.17 -0.51
C THR A 205 8.28 -10.43 -1.41
N PHE A 206 8.28 -10.76 -2.70
CA PHE A 206 7.40 -10.21 -3.71
C PHE A 206 6.45 -11.27 -4.23
N ASP A 207 5.21 -10.90 -4.43
CA ASP A 207 4.22 -11.77 -5.08
C ASP A 207 4.63 -12.13 -6.52
N SER A 208 5.17 -11.17 -7.24
CA SER A 208 5.56 -11.30 -8.64
C SER A 208 6.94 -11.90 -8.87
N ASP A 209 7.77 -12.08 -7.84
CA ASP A 209 9.13 -12.61 -7.95
C ASP A 209 9.38 -13.80 -7.00
N LYS A 210 9.38 -15.01 -7.58
CA LYS A 210 9.59 -16.27 -6.84
C LYS A 210 11.03 -16.49 -6.34
N ASP A 211 11.99 -15.76 -6.85
CA ASP A 211 13.40 -15.96 -6.55
C ASP A 211 13.87 -15.17 -5.33
N VAL A 212 13.15 -14.13 -4.96
CA VAL A 212 13.41 -13.33 -3.75
C VAL A 212 12.60 -13.88 -2.58
N LYS A 213 13.28 -14.51 -1.63
CA LYS A 213 12.65 -15.16 -0.47
C LYS A 213 12.49 -14.20 0.71
N TRP A 214 11.34 -14.32 1.36
CA TRP A 214 11.04 -13.58 2.58
C TRP A 214 11.85 -14.13 3.76
N ASP A 215 12.54 -13.24 4.48
CA ASP A 215 13.13 -13.56 5.77
C ASP A 215 12.15 -13.17 6.89
N ALA A 216 11.50 -14.16 7.48
CA ALA A 216 10.55 -13.93 8.58
C ALA A 216 11.18 -13.36 9.88
N LYS A 217 12.49 -13.16 9.89
CA LYS A 217 13.21 -12.53 11.01
C LYS A 217 13.53 -11.05 10.77
N SER A 218 13.24 -10.55 9.57
CA SER A 218 13.48 -9.14 9.18
C SER A 218 12.36 -8.21 9.62
#